data_09060d61deb9016c4d39964c4375700c
#
_entry.id   09060d61deb9016c4d39964c4375700c
#
_cell.length_a   1.000
_cell.length_b   1.000
_cell.length_c   1.000
_cell.angle_alpha   90.00
_cell.angle_beta   90.00
_cell.angle_gamma   90.00
#
_symmetry.space_group_name_H-M   'P 1'
#
loop_
_entity.id
_entity.type
_entity.pdbx_description
1 polymer ?
#
loop_
_entity_poly.entity_id
_entity_poly.type
_entity_poly.pdbx_seq_one_letter_code
_entity_poly.pdbx_strand_id
1 'polypeptide(L)'
;MNSELKLAINAAKEAGTLIMDYYKADYEIQDKGYHNPVTTADHAADSRLKETLMEARPEYGWLSEETVDSPDRLSKKCVWVVDPLDGTKEFIEGVPNFVVSVALVENGEPIVGVLYNPVTKEMFSAAKGKGAFLNNEPIQCATKENVNEMVILNSRSETRRGLWQPFADTFGELKAIGSVAYKLGLTAAGQADIFASLRPKNEWDICAGNCIINEAGGKLIDLNGAPRIYNQEITLIEPGLIAGDVIAVEKTYNILTGTN
;
A
#
# COMPACT_ATOMS: atom_id res chain seq x y z
N MET A 1 -10.39 5.93 19.83
CA MET A 1 -9.44 5.45 18.79
C MET A 1 -8.78 4.20 19.31
N ASN A 2 -8.64 3.16 18.51
CA ASN A 2 -7.96 1.90 18.85
C ASN A 2 -6.49 2.20 19.25
N SER A 3 -5.94 1.53 20.28
CA SER A 3 -4.57 1.76 20.78
C SER A 3 -3.54 1.44 19.71
N GLU A 4 -3.77 0.36 18.93
CA GLU A 4 -2.85 -0.06 17.86
C GLU A 4 -2.85 0.92 16.68
N LEU A 5 -4.02 1.49 16.35
CA LEU A 5 -4.10 2.53 15.32
C LEU A 5 -3.35 3.80 15.74
N LYS A 6 -3.46 4.21 17.00
CA LYS A 6 -2.69 5.36 17.52
C LYS A 6 -1.19 5.11 17.43
N LEU A 7 -0.76 3.91 17.83
CA LEU A 7 0.65 3.52 17.79
C LEU A 7 1.19 3.54 16.35
N ALA A 8 0.46 2.94 15.41
CA ALA A 8 0.82 2.92 13.99
C ALA A 8 0.91 4.33 13.38
N ILE A 9 -0.06 5.23 13.71
CA ILE A 9 -0.04 6.63 13.24
C ILE A 9 1.20 7.37 13.79
N ASN A 10 1.54 7.19 15.06
CA ASN A 10 2.71 7.83 15.65
C ASN A 10 4.00 7.32 15.00
N ALA A 11 4.15 6.00 14.87
CA ALA A 11 5.31 5.39 14.23
C ALA A 11 5.48 5.87 12.77
N ALA A 12 4.39 5.92 12.00
CA ALA A 12 4.42 6.41 10.63
C ALA A 12 4.82 7.89 10.52
N LYS A 13 4.38 8.73 11.46
CA LYS A 13 4.80 10.15 11.53
C LYS A 13 6.27 10.32 11.88
N GLU A 14 6.77 9.55 12.84
CA GLU A 14 8.19 9.58 13.23
C GLU A 14 9.08 9.15 12.07
N ALA A 15 8.75 8.03 11.42
CA ALA A 15 9.45 7.57 10.23
C ALA A 15 9.38 8.59 9.08
N GLY A 16 8.20 9.14 8.81
CA GLY A 16 8.02 10.18 7.79
C GLY A 16 8.84 11.44 8.06
N THR A 17 9.02 11.83 9.33
CA THR A 17 9.89 12.96 9.71
C THR A 17 11.34 12.66 9.35
N LEU A 18 11.85 11.46 9.67
CA LEU A 18 13.20 11.05 9.30
C LEU A 18 13.40 11.01 7.78
N ILE A 19 12.42 10.49 7.03
CA ILE A 19 12.47 10.47 5.56
C ILE A 19 12.63 11.88 5.01
N MET A 20 11.95 12.88 5.59
CA MET A 20 12.02 14.27 5.12
C MET A 20 13.38 14.93 5.37
N ASP A 21 14.19 14.47 6.33
CA ASP A 21 15.57 14.93 6.51
C ASP A 21 16.46 14.56 5.32
N TYR A 22 16.13 13.48 4.61
CA TYR A 22 16.83 13.02 3.41
C TYR A 22 16.19 13.52 2.10
N TYR A 23 14.91 13.89 2.10
CA TYR A 23 14.19 14.24 0.88
C TYR A 23 14.78 15.48 0.21
N LYS A 24 15.30 15.32 -1.02
CA LYS A 24 16.03 16.37 -1.78
C LYS A 24 17.33 16.82 -1.12
N ALA A 25 17.93 15.98 -0.28
CA ALA A 25 19.22 16.18 0.34
C ALA A 25 20.24 15.16 -0.19
N ASP A 26 21.44 15.12 0.39
CA ASP A 26 22.43 14.10 0.06
C ASP A 26 22.17 12.83 0.86
N TYR A 27 22.13 11.68 0.17
CA TYR A 27 21.98 10.35 0.76
C TYR A 27 22.58 9.28 -0.16
N GLU A 28 22.87 8.12 0.39
CA GLU A 28 23.36 6.99 -0.38
C GLU A 28 22.22 6.22 -1.02
N ILE A 29 22.45 5.77 -2.27
CA ILE A 29 21.56 4.90 -3.02
C ILE A 29 22.28 3.60 -3.26
N GLN A 30 21.65 2.48 -2.89
CA GLN A 30 22.11 1.12 -3.18
C GLN A 30 21.06 0.44 -4.07
N ASP A 31 21.48 -0.53 -4.90
CA ASP A 31 20.57 -1.33 -5.73
C ASP A 31 20.49 -2.75 -5.17
N LYS A 32 19.32 -3.15 -4.66
CA LYS A 32 19.04 -4.51 -4.16
C LYS A 32 18.95 -5.55 -5.29
N GLY A 33 19.03 -5.12 -6.56
CA GLY A 33 19.00 -5.93 -7.78
C GLY A 33 17.94 -5.43 -8.76
N TYR A 34 18.27 -5.49 -10.03
CA TYR A 34 17.49 -5.09 -11.21
C TYR A 34 16.45 -3.98 -11.00
N HIS A 35 16.94 -2.73 -10.89
CA HIS A 35 16.11 -1.53 -10.70
C HIS A 35 15.26 -1.51 -9.42
N ASN A 36 15.75 -2.08 -8.32
CA ASN A 36 15.15 -2.01 -7.00
C ASN A 36 16.05 -1.20 -6.05
N PRO A 37 16.05 0.15 -6.13
CA PRO A 37 16.87 0.98 -5.27
C PRO A 37 16.38 0.95 -3.83
N VAL A 38 17.33 1.08 -2.90
CA VAL A 38 17.11 1.38 -1.49
C VAL A 38 18.02 2.55 -1.11
N THR A 39 17.59 3.39 -0.19
CA THR A 39 18.33 4.57 0.25
C THR A 39 18.59 4.53 1.75
N THR A 40 19.46 5.42 2.21
CA THR A 40 19.66 5.64 3.65
C THR A 40 18.35 5.99 4.36
N ALA A 41 17.41 6.67 3.67
CA ALA A 41 16.11 7.02 4.23
C ALA A 41 15.24 5.79 4.52
N ASP A 42 15.24 4.78 3.63
CA ASP A 42 14.49 3.53 3.81
C ASP A 42 14.96 2.82 5.09
N HIS A 43 16.27 2.64 5.26
CA HIS A 43 16.85 1.98 6.44
C HIS A 43 16.65 2.77 7.74
N ALA A 44 16.74 4.09 7.69
CA ALA A 44 16.49 4.94 8.87
C ALA A 44 15.01 4.85 9.30
N ALA A 45 14.09 4.87 8.33
CA ALA A 45 12.67 4.72 8.59
C ALA A 45 12.32 3.32 9.12
N ASP A 46 12.89 2.24 8.53
CA ASP A 46 12.70 0.87 9.01
C ASP A 46 13.12 0.71 10.47
N SER A 47 14.32 1.19 10.79
CA SER A 47 14.85 1.14 12.15
C SER A 47 13.95 1.86 13.14
N ARG A 48 13.46 3.05 12.80
CA ARG A 48 12.55 3.81 13.65
C ARG A 48 11.20 3.14 13.82
N LEU A 49 10.60 2.61 12.74
CA LEU A 49 9.35 1.86 12.82
C LEU A 49 9.48 0.65 13.72
N LYS A 50 10.57 -0.13 13.55
CA LYS A 50 10.82 -1.32 14.36
C LYS A 50 11.00 -0.98 15.83
N GLU A 51 11.79 0.03 16.15
CA GLU A 51 11.98 0.52 17.53
C GLU A 51 10.63 0.89 18.15
N THR A 52 9.88 1.81 17.54
CA THR A 52 8.62 2.32 18.09
C THR A 52 7.56 1.24 18.26
N LEU A 53 7.39 0.37 17.24
CA LEU A 53 6.33 -0.64 17.23
C LEU A 53 6.66 -1.85 18.11
N MET A 54 7.91 -2.34 18.04
CA MET A 54 8.31 -3.55 18.76
C MET A 54 8.65 -3.28 20.24
N GLU A 55 9.07 -2.07 20.60
CA GLU A 55 9.17 -1.71 22.03
C GLU A 55 7.80 -1.67 22.70
N ALA A 56 6.79 -1.17 22.00
CA ALA A 56 5.42 -1.12 22.52
C ALA A 56 4.72 -2.49 22.50
N ARG A 57 5.09 -3.40 21.61
CA ARG A 57 4.48 -4.73 21.41
C ARG A 57 5.54 -5.79 21.12
N PRO A 58 6.38 -6.16 22.10
CA PRO A 58 7.49 -7.10 21.90
C PRO A 58 7.04 -8.52 21.57
N GLU A 59 5.78 -8.85 21.86
CA GLU A 59 5.19 -10.16 21.61
C GLU A 59 4.70 -10.33 20.16
N TYR A 60 4.56 -9.25 19.37
CA TYR A 60 4.11 -9.31 17.98
C TYR A 60 5.23 -9.79 17.04
N GLY A 61 4.85 -10.24 15.86
CA GLY A 61 5.78 -10.51 14.77
C GLY A 61 6.14 -9.25 13.99
N TRP A 62 7.18 -9.36 13.18
CA TRP A 62 7.68 -8.28 12.33
C TRP A 62 7.92 -8.78 10.91
N LEU A 63 7.36 -8.10 9.92
CA LEU A 63 7.62 -8.26 8.50
C LEU A 63 7.84 -6.90 7.87
N SER A 64 8.98 -6.68 7.24
CA SER A 64 9.33 -5.42 6.58
C SER A 64 10.04 -5.68 5.26
N GLU A 65 9.95 -4.73 4.32
CA GLU A 65 10.73 -4.76 3.09
C GLU A 65 12.24 -4.71 3.33
N GLU A 66 12.69 -3.97 4.37
CA GLU A 66 14.09 -3.64 4.58
C GLU A 66 14.77 -4.52 5.66
N THR A 67 14.00 -5.24 6.44
CA THR A 67 14.54 -6.17 7.45
C THR A 67 14.54 -7.60 6.92
N VAL A 68 15.65 -8.34 7.17
CA VAL A 68 15.71 -9.78 6.87
C VAL A 68 14.56 -10.50 7.59
N ASP A 69 13.76 -11.24 6.84
CA ASP A 69 12.60 -11.96 7.35
C ASP A 69 12.98 -13.05 8.36
N SER A 70 12.17 -13.20 9.40
CA SER A 70 12.26 -14.30 10.37
C SER A 70 11.00 -15.17 10.33
N PRO A 71 11.12 -16.49 10.14
CA PRO A 71 10.00 -17.41 10.16
C PRO A 71 9.21 -17.39 11.49
N ASP A 72 9.80 -16.88 12.57
CA ASP A 72 9.15 -16.77 13.89
C ASP A 72 7.83 -16.01 13.84
N ARG A 73 7.71 -15.02 12.91
CA ARG A 73 6.48 -14.26 12.71
C ARG A 73 5.28 -15.12 12.33
N LEU A 74 5.51 -16.26 11.65
CA LEU A 74 4.45 -17.16 11.20
C LEU A 74 3.69 -17.81 12.36
N SER A 75 4.35 -17.92 13.52
CA SER A 75 3.76 -18.41 14.76
C SER A 75 3.02 -17.36 15.58
N LYS A 76 3.12 -16.08 15.21
CA LYS A 76 2.56 -14.97 15.98
C LYS A 76 1.10 -14.70 15.58
N LYS A 77 0.26 -14.47 16.59
CA LYS A 77 -1.13 -14.06 16.37
C LYS A 77 -1.24 -12.71 15.69
N CYS A 78 -0.40 -11.76 16.10
CA CYS A 78 -0.33 -10.40 15.58
C CYS A 78 1.03 -10.13 14.96
N VAL A 79 1.06 -9.50 13.78
CA VAL A 79 2.28 -9.18 13.03
C VAL A 79 2.19 -7.77 12.48
N TRP A 80 3.19 -6.94 12.75
CA TRP A 80 3.40 -5.70 12.03
C TRP A 80 3.94 -6.00 10.64
N VAL A 81 3.28 -5.46 9.61
CA VAL A 81 3.68 -5.57 8.20
C VAL A 81 3.92 -4.16 7.69
N VAL A 82 5.17 -3.84 7.34
CA VAL A 82 5.56 -2.47 7.02
C VAL A 82 6.36 -2.36 5.72
N ASP A 83 6.14 -1.26 5.03
CA ASP A 83 7.05 -0.73 4.02
C ASP A 83 7.48 0.67 4.50
N PRO A 84 8.76 0.84 4.85
CA PRO A 84 9.24 2.11 5.38
C PRO A 84 9.14 3.28 4.40
N LEU A 85 9.29 2.99 3.10
CA LEU A 85 9.24 3.99 2.04
C LEU A 85 8.72 3.37 0.73
N ASP A 86 7.40 3.08 0.66
CA ASP A 86 6.81 2.65 -0.62
C ASP A 86 6.85 3.80 -1.62
N GLY A 87 7.61 3.60 -2.69
CA GLY A 87 7.89 4.62 -3.71
C GLY A 87 9.30 5.19 -3.65
N THR A 88 10.32 4.38 -3.30
CA THR A 88 11.73 4.80 -3.27
C THR A 88 12.19 5.47 -4.57
N LYS A 89 11.70 5.03 -5.73
CA LYS A 89 12.01 5.67 -7.02
C LYS A 89 11.47 7.09 -7.11
N GLU A 90 10.25 7.29 -6.68
CA GLU A 90 9.60 8.59 -6.63
C GLU A 90 10.30 9.51 -5.63
N PHE A 91 10.73 8.97 -4.48
CA PHE A 91 11.54 9.70 -3.52
C PHE A 91 12.87 10.18 -4.14
N ILE A 92 13.61 9.30 -4.83
CA ILE A 92 14.86 9.63 -5.53
C ILE A 92 14.64 10.67 -6.63
N GLU A 93 13.54 10.56 -7.38
CA GLU A 93 13.17 11.51 -8.44
C GLU A 93 12.64 12.85 -7.88
N GLY A 94 12.45 12.99 -6.55
CA GLY A 94 11.89 14.18 -5.92
C GLY A 94 10.39 14.37 -6.20
N VAL A 95 9.68 13.29 -6.59
CA VAL A 95 8.23 13.28 -6.84
C VAL A 95 7.50 12.93 -5.53
N PRO A 96 6.46 13.66 -5.12
CA PRO A 96 5.82 13.47 -3.81
C PRO A 96 4.84 12.29 -3.76
N ASN A 97 5.11 11.20 -4.50
CA ASN A 97 4.25 10.01 -4.57
C ASN A 97 4.90 8.83 -3.84
N PHE A 98 5.15 8.98 -2.56
CA PHE A 98 5.67 7.92 -1.69
C PHE A 98 5.04 8.01 -0.31
N VAL A 99 4.95 6.89 0.39
CA VAL A 99 4.33 6.81 1.72
C VAL A 99 5.09 5.87 2.65
N VAL A 100 4.97 6.11 3.95
CA VAL A 100 5.22 5.11 4.98
C VAL A 100 3.96 4.23 5.08
N SER A 101 4.11 2.93 4.96
CA SER A 101 3.02 1.94 5.05
C SER A 101 3.17 1.11 6.31
N VAL A 102 2.15 1.11 7.18
CA VAL A 102 2.13 0.33 8.44
C VAL A 102 0.81 -0.40 8.56
N ALA A 103 0.86 -1.72 8.65
CA ALA A 103 -0.30 -2.56 8.91
C ALA A 103 -0.11 -3.42 10.16
N LEU A 104 -1.20 -3.72 10.85
CA LEU A 104 -1.27 -4.79 11.84
C LEU A 104 -2.16 -5.91 11.30
N VAL A 105 -1.59 -7.09 11.20
CA VAL A 105 -2.28 -8.32 10.81
C VAL A 105 -2.58 -9.15 12.05
N GLU A 106 -3.83 -9.62 12.20
CA GLU A 106 -4.22 -10.60 13.20
C GLU A 106 -4.79 -11.84 12.51
N ASN A 107 -4.19 -13.01 12.72
CA ASN A 107 -4.60 -14.29 12.11
C ASN A 107 -4.76 -14.21 10.57
N GLY A 108 -3.85 -13.54 9.89
CA GLY A 108 -3.86 -13.40 8.42
C GLY A 108 -4.75 -12.27 7.88
N GLU A 109 -5.48 -11.55 8.73
CA GLU A 109 -6.37 -10.45 8.34
C GLU A 109 -5.80 -9.08 8.76
N PRO A 110 -5.77 -8.07 7.91
CA PRO A 110 -5.31 -6.74 8.29
C PRO A 110 -6.38 -6.03 9.12
N ILE A 111 -6.05 -5.70 10.38
CA ILE A 111 -6.97 -5.07 11.34
C ILE A 111 -6.65 -3.60 11.63
N VAL A 112 -5.47 -3.13 11.23
CA VAL A 112 -5.06 -1.72 11.22
C VAL A 112 -4.31 -1.45 9.94
N GLY A 113 -4.56 -0.30 9.32
CA GLY A 113 -3.82 0.21 8.17
C GLY A 113 -3.55 1.69 8.30
N VAL A 114 -2.30 2.09 8.05
CA VAL A 114 -1.85 3.49 8.04
C VAL A 114 -0.94 3.70 6.84
N LEU A 115 -1.23 4.75 6.05
CA LEU A 115 -0.39 5.22 4.96
C LEU A 115 -0.13 6.70 5.18
N TYR A 116 1.13 7.08 5.31
CA TYR A 116 1.50 8.47 5.56
C TYR A 116 2.41 9.02 4.48
N ASN A 117 1.93 10.01 3.72
CA ASN A 117 2.74 10.79 2.81
C ASN A 117 3.31 12.02 3.56
N PRO A 118 4.62 12.05 3.85
CA PRO A 118 5.19 13.14 4.66
C PRO A 118 5.33 14.46 3.90
N VAL A 119 5.30 14.43 2.57
CA VAL A 119 5.40 15.64 1.72
C VAL A 119 4.06 16.38 1.67
N THR A 120 2.98 15.66 1.33
CA THR A 120 1.62 16.21 1.22
C THR A 120 0.92 16.27 2.58
N LYS A 121 1.48 15.60 3.60
CA LYS A 121 0.92 15.43 4.95
C LYS A 121 -0.45 14.72 4.93
N GLU A 122 -0.65 13.85 3.97
CA GLU A 122 -1.81 12.99 3.90
C GLU A 122 -1.62 11.76 4.78
N MET A 123 -2.57 11.55 5.68
CA MET A 123 -2.62 10.42 6.61
C MET A 123 -3.89 9.61 6.34
N PHE A 124 -3.77 8.55 5.57
CA PHE A 124 -4.84 7.57 5.43
C PHE A 124 -4.75 6.58 6.57
N SER A 125 -5.86 6.30 7.23
CA SER A 125 -5.86 5.44 8.40
C SER A 125 -7.18 4.69 8.57
N ALA A 126 -7.11 3.44 8.99
CA ALA A 126 -8.28 2.62 9.28
C ALA A 126 -7.99 1.61 10.39
N ALA A 127 -9.04 1.21 11.09
CA ALA A 127 -9.04 0.03 11.95
C ALA A 127 -10.33 -0.74 11.71
N LYS A 128 -10.26 -2.05 11.73
CA LYS A 128 -11.38 -2.97 11.48
C LYS A 128 -12.64 -2.57 12.25
N GLY A 129 -13.75 -2.35 11.52
CA GLY A 129 -15.05 -1.94 12.05
C GLY A 129 -15.11 -0.50 12.56
N LYS A 130 -14.16 0.38 12.16
CA LYS A 130 -14.12 1.80 12.60
C LYS A 130 -14.20 2.80 11.46
N GLY A 131 -14.24 2.33 10.20
CA GLY A 131 -14.18 3.14 9.00
C GLY A 131 -12.77 3.59 8.64
N ALA A 132 -12.66 4.20 7.47
CA ALA A 132 -11.43 4.75 6.93
C ALA A 132 -11.44 6.29 6.97
N PHE A 133 -10.26 6.89 7.14
CA PHE A 133 -10.09 8.33 7.30
C PHE A 133 -8.88 8.85 6.52
N LEU A 134 -9.02 10.05 5.94
CA LEU A 134 -7.92 10.88 5.45
C LEU A 134 -7.82 12.13 6.33
N ASN A 135 -6.71 12.30 7.02
CA ASN A 135 -6.48 13.43 7.94
C ASN A 135 -7.61 13.61 8.98
N ASN A 136 -8.15 12.50 9.50
CA ASN A 136 -9.29 12.37 10.42
C ASN A 136 -10.68 12.66 9.80
N GLU A 137 -10.78 13.00 8.52
CA GLU A 137 -12.06 13.10 7.82
C GLU A 137 -12.45 11.74 7.24
N PRO A 138 -13.70 11.28 7.40
CA PRO A 138 -14.16 10.00 6.86
C PRO A 138 -14.03 9.96 5.33
N ILE A 139 -13.60 8.81 4.81
CA ILE A 139 -13.47 8.58 3.37
C ILE A 139 -14.23 7.32 2.94
N GLN A 140 -14.59 7.28 1.66
CA GLN A 140 -15.21 6.12 1.00
C GLN A 140 -14.68 5.98 -0.42
N CYS A 141 -14.62 4.74 -0.92
CA CYS A 141 -14.33 4.47 -2.32
C CYS A 141 -15.37 5.14 -3.23
N ALA A 142 -14.93 5.63 -4.40
CA ALA A 142 -15.83 6.17 -5.41
C ALA A 142 -16.70 5.07 -6.02
N THR A 143 -17.99 5.35 -6.18
CA THR A 143 -18.99 4.40 -6.72
C THR A 143 -19.33 4.73 -8.17
N LYS A 144 -18.43 4.44 -9.11
CA LYS A 144 -18.71 4.56 -10.55
C LYS A 144 -19.09 3.20 -11.16
N GLU A 145 -20.14 3.19 -11.94
CA GLU A 145 -20.61 1.99 -12.63
C GLU A 145 -20.15 1.91 -14.10
N ASN A 146 -19.98 3.04 -14.76
CA ASN A 146 -19.56 3.08 -16.16
C ASN A 146 -18.03 3.05 -16.26
N VAL A 147 -17.50 1.95 -16.77
CA VAL A 147 -16.04 1.75 -16.89
C VAL A 147 -15.37 2.80 -17.78
N ASN A 148 -16.07 3.30 -18.81
CA ASN A 148 -15.55 4.36 -19.70
C ASN A 148 -15.42 5.72 -19.03
N GLU A 149 -15.85 5.85 -17.79
CA GLU A 149 -15.70 7.05 -16.96
C GLU A 149 -14.75 6.86 -15.78
N MET A 150 -14.30 5.61 -15.55
CA MET A 150 -13.43 5.29 -14.43
C MET A 150 -12.01 5.78 -14.64
N VAL A 151 -11.43 6.31 -13.58
CA VAL A 151 -10.00 6.61 -13.46
C VAL A 151 -9.31 5.42 -12.81
N ILE A 152 -8.40 4.78 -13.56
CA ILE A 152 -7.62 3.65 -13.08
C ILE A 152 -6.22 4.12 -12.72
N LEU A 153 -5.84 4.00 -11.44
CA LEU A 153 -4.45 4.17 -11.03
C LEU A 153 -3.66 2.91 -11.36
N ASN A 154 -2.59 3.07 -12.13
CA ASN A 154 -1.73 1.96 -12.53
C ASN A 154 -0.24 2.28 -12.29
N SER A 155 0.64 1.32 -12.55
CA SER A 155 2.07 1.46 -12.32
C SER A 155 2.77 2.17 -13.49
N ARG A 156 3.62 3.18 -13.20
CA ARG A 156 4.53 3.82 -14.17
C ARG A 156 5.41 2.79 -14.90
N SER A 157 5.91 1.79 -14.17
CA SER A 157 6.77 0.76 -14.76
C SER A 157 6.00 -0.20 -15.67
N GLU A 158 4.76 -0.52 -15.35
CA GLU A 158 3.87 -1.35 -16.18
C GLU A 158 3.48 -0.61 -17.46
N THR A 159 3.15 0.68 -17.35
CA THR A 159 2.84 1.55 -18.50
C THR A 159 4.04 1.65 -19.45
N ARG A 160 5.25 1.90 -18.94
CA ARG A 160 6.48 1.93 -19.77
C ARG A 160 6.78 0.61 -20.49
N ARG A 161 6.33 -0.53 -19.93
CA ARG A 161 6.46 -1.86 -20.54
C ARG A 161 5.32 -2.19 -21.50
N GLY A 162 4.37 -1.28 -21.71
CA GLY A 162 3.23 -1.47 -22.60
C GLY A 162 2.14 -2.42 -22.09
N LEU A 163 2.18 -2.83 -20.82
CA LEU A 163 1.23 -3.80 -20.26
C LEU A 163 -0.20 -3.26 -20.25
N TRP A 164 -0.37 -1.95 -20.17
CA TRP A 164 -1.67 -1.28 -20.18
C TRP A 164 -2.16 -0.89 -21.58
N GLN A 165 -1.33 -1.08 -22.63
CA GLN A 165 -1.70 -0.75 -24.02
C GLN A 165 -2.99 -1.44 -24.49
N PRO A 166 -3.26 -2.73 -24.16
CA PRO A 166 -4.52 -3.40 -24.57
C PRO A 166 -5.78 -2.76 -23.99
N PHE A 167 -5.66 -1.97 -22.94
CA PHE A 167 -6.77 -1.35 -22.20
C PHE A 167 -6.86 0.17 -22.39
N ALA A 168 -6.07 0.75 -23.30
CA ALA A 168 -5.93 2.20 -23.46
C ALA A 168 -7.27 2.93 -23.74
N ASP A 169 -8.17 2.29 -24.50
CA ASP A 169 -9.45 2.86 -24.89
C ASP A 169 -10.64 2.27 -24.10
N THR A 170 -10.36 1.51 -23.02
CA THR A 170 -11.40 0.80 -22.26
C THR A 170 -11.93 1.61 -21.09
N PHE A 171 -11.05 2.33 -20.43
CA PHE A 171 -11.37 3.12 -19.23
C PHE A 171 -11.38 4.62 -19.54
N GLY A 172 -12.00 5.41 -18.68
CA GLY A 172 -12.03 6.85 -18.83
C GLY A 172 -10.64 7.49 -18.79
N GLU A 173 -9.80 7.03 -17.86
CA GLU A 173 -8.40 7.46 -17.74
C GLU A 173 -7.52 6.34 -17.17
N LEU A 174 -6.37 6.11 -17.79
CA LEU A 174 -5.27 5.31 -17.22
C LEU A 174 -4.21 6.26 -16.65
N LYS A 175 -4.16 6.41 -15.33
CA LYS A 175 -3.26 7.34 -14.66
C LYS A 175 -2.10 6.62 -14.00
N ALA A 176 -0.92 6.71 -14.64
CA ALA A 176 0.29 6.05 -14.17
C ALA A 176 1.00 6.88 -13.09
N ILE A 177 0.98 6.42 -11.85
CA ILE A 177 1.72 7.02 -10.72
C ILE A 177 2.55 5.99 -9.97
N GLY A 178 3.52 6.47 -9.19
CA GLY A 178 4.36 5.62 -8.33
C GLY A 178 3.68 5.23 -7.03
N SER A 179 4.38 4.47 -6.19
CA SER A 179 3.91 3.93 -4.92
C SER A 179 2.64 3.06 -5.04
N VAL A 180 2.68 1.84 -4.61
CA VAL A 180 1.53 0.93 -4.60
C VAL A 180 0.57 1.31 -3.49
N ALA A 181 1.12 1.49 -2.29
CA ALA A 181 0.35 1.83 -1.11
C ALA A 181 -0.35 3.19 -1.24
N TYR A 182 0.34 4.21 -1.79
CA TYR A 182 -0.27 5.52 -2.01
C TYR A 182 -1.47 5.45 -2.97
N LYS A 183 -1.38 4.65 -4.06
CA LYS A 183 -2.51 4.42 -4.97
C LYS A 183 -3.71 3.81 -4.25
N LEU A 184 -3.49 2.86 -3.33
CA LEU A 184 -4.56 2.29 -2.50
C LEU A 184 -5.19 3.34 -1.60
N GLY A 185 -4.40 4.21 -0.98
CA GLY A 185 -4.90 5.34 -0.19
C GLY A 185 -5.77 6.31 -1.00
N LEU A 186 -5.30 6.72 -2.18
CA LEU A 186 -6.04 7.60 -3.09
C LEU A 186 -7.36 6.96 -3.57
N THR A 187 -7.34 5.67 -3.87
CA THR A 187 -8.55 4.92 -4.28
C THR A 187 -9.55 4.81 -3.12
N ALA A 188 -9.08 4.52 -1.91
CA ALA A 188 -9.94 4.49 -0.72
C ALA A 188 -10.59 5.85 -0.42
N ALA A 189 -9.91 6.96 -0.76
CA ALA A 189 -10.42 8.31 -0.59
C ALA A 189 -11.32 8.79 -1.75
N GLY A 190 -11.62 7.93 -2.74
CA GLY A 190 -12.44 8.29 -3.90
C GLY A 190 -11.77 9.27 -4.86
N GLN A 191 -10.44 9.48 -4.76
CA GLN A 191 -9.68 10.35 -5.66
C GLN A 191 -9.33 9.66 -6.98
N ALA A 192 -9.57 8.37 -7.05
CA ALA A 192 -9.61 7.53 -8.24
C ALA A 192 -10.61 6.39 -7.99
N ASP A 193 -11.08 5.77 -9.06
CA ASP A 193 -12.12 4.75 -8.95
C ASP A 193 -11.53 3.36 -8.65
N ILE A 194 -10.41 3.04 -9.28
CA ILE A 194 -9.74 1.73 -9.16
C ILE A 194 -8.23 1.93 -9.06
N PHE A 195 -7.60 1.14 -8.21
CA PHE A 195 -6.20 0.77 -8.36
C PHE A 195 -6.09 -0.64 -8.95
N ALA A 196 -5.28 -0.81 -9.99
CA ALA A 196 -4.99 -2.12 -10.54
C ALA A 196 -3.49 -2.27 -10.87
N SER A 197 -2.98 -3.49 -10.67
CA SER A 197 -1.63 -3.89 -11.04
C SER A 197 -1.68 -5.26 -11.72
N LEU A 198 -1.00 -5.36 -12.85
CA LEU A 198 -0.90 -6.59 -13.65
C LEU A 198 0.31 -7.45 -13.27
N ARG A 199 1.08 -7.00 -12.28
CA ARG A 199 2.30 -7.67 -11.82
C ARG A 199 2.23 -7.96 -10.32
N PRO A 200 2.98 -8.98 -9.85
CA PRO A 200 3.07 -9.32 -8.45
C PRO A 200 3.43 -8.12 -7.54
N LYS A 201 2.96 -8.19 -6.29
CA LYS A 201 3.26 -7.25 -5.22
C LYS A 201 3.60 -8.00 -3.95
N ASN A 202 4.41 -7.40 -3.09
CA ASN A 202 4.67 -7.97 -1.78
C ASN A 202 3.56 -7.60 -0.78
N GLU A 203 3.48 -8.35 0.31
CA GLU A 203 2.50 -8.10 1.36
C GLU A 203 2.61 -6.68 1.93
N TRP A 204 3.83 -6.17 2.15
CA TRP A 204 4.06 -4.85 2.72
C TRP A 204 3.61 -3.70 1.82
N ASP A 205 3.62 -3.89 0.49
CA ASP A 205 3.11 -2.90 -0.49
C ASP A 205 1.60 -2.66 -0.33
N ILE A 206 0.83 -3.68 0.11
CA ILE A 206 -0.63 -3.66 -0.03
C ILE A 206 -1.41 -3.84 1.26
N CYS A 207 -0.81 -4.42 2.30
CA CYS A 207 -1.53 -4.82 3.53
C CYS A 207 -2.25 -3.64 4.21
N ALA A 208 -1.57 -2.52 4.41
CA ALA A 208 -2.17 -1.32 5.00
C ALA A 208 -3.28 -0.74 4.11
N GLY A 209 -3.01 -0.65 2.81
CA GLY A 209 -3.98 -0.17 1.83
C GLY A 209 -5.22 -1.05 1.75
N ASN A 210 -5.08 -2.38 1.87
CA ASN A 210 -6.22 -3.31 1.88
C ASN A 210 -7.13 -3.07 3.10
N CYS A 211 -6.56 -2.89 4.30
CA CYS A 211 -7.33 -2.51 5.47
C CYS A 211 -8.14 -1.22 5.22
N ILE A 212 -7.50 -0.20 4.65
CA ILE A 212 -8.13 1.10 4.39
C ILE A 212 -9.21 0.98 3.31
N ILE A 213 -8.98 0.26 2.21
CA ILE A 213 -9.97 -0.01 1.16
C ILE A 213 -11.21 -0.72 1.73
N ASN A 214 -11.01 -1.77 2.53
CA ASN A 214 -12.12 -2.52 3.14
C ASN A 214 -12.97 -1.62 4.06
N GLU A 215 -12.33 -0.81 4.88
CA GLU A 215 -13.01 0.12 5.80
C GLU A 215 -13.62 1.34 5.08
N ALA A 216 -13.18 1.63 3.85
CA ALA A 216 -13.78 2.62 2.96
C ALA A 216 -14.96 2.05 2.12
N GLY A 217 -15.43 0.82 2.42
CA GLY A 217 -16.55 0.17 1.72
C GLY A 217 -16.18 -0.51 0.40
N GLY A 218 -14.89 -0.60 0.08
CA GLY A 218 -14.38 -1.28 -1.10
C GLY A 218 -13.96 -2.72 -0.85
N LYS A 219 -13.27 -3.29 -1.84
CA LYS A 219 -12.60 -4.61 -1.74
C LYS A 219 -11.27 -4.61 -2.50
N LEU A 220 -10.38 -5.52 -2.11
CA LEU A 220 -9.16 -5.86 -2.82
C LEU A 220 -9.17 -7.36 -3.13
N ILE A 221 -8.97 -7.72 -4.40
CA ILE A 221 -8.83 -9.10 -4.87
C ILE A 221 -7.59 -9.23 -5.75
N ASP A 222 -7.05 -10.44 -5.85
CA ASP A 222 -6.05 -10.74 -6.88
C ASP A 222 -6.69 -11.00 -8.25
N LEU A 223 -5.86 -11.14 -9.28
CA LEU A 223 -6.33 -11.42 -10.64
C LEU A 223 -6.80 -12.89 -10.86
N ASN A 224 -6.86 -13.70 -9.79
CA ASN A 224 -7.59 -14.97 -9.74
C ASN A 224 -8.98 -14.82 -9.09
N GLY A 225 -9.33 -13.61 -8.63
CA GLY A 225 -10.61 -13.31 -7.99
C GLY A 225 -10.65 -13.61 -6.49
N ALA A 226 -9.52 -13.97 -5.87
CA ALA A 226 -9.44 -14.32 -4.45
C ALA A 226 -9.09 -13.11 -3.56
N PRO A 227 -9.67 -13.02 -2.34
CA PRO A 227 -9.22 -12.08 -1.33
C PRO A 227 -7.82 -12.46 -0.83
N ARG A 228 -7.11 -11.49 -0.24
CA ARG A 228 -5.75 -11.73 0.26
C ARG A 228 -5.75 -12.12 1.73
N ILE A 229 -4.85 -13.07 2.05
CA ILE A 229 -4.47 -13.45 3.40
C ILE A 229 -3.01 -13.07 3.57
N TYR A 230 -2.67 -12.46 4.69
CA TYR A 230 -1.36 -11.91 4.98
C TYR A 230 -0.57 -12.75 5.98
N ASN A 231 0.68 -12.38 6.21
CA ASN A 231 1.64 -13.12 7.03
C ASN A 231 1.90 -14.52 6.49
N GLN A 232 2.06 -14.65 5.18
CA GLN A 232 2.36 -15.92 4.51
C GLN A 232 3.86 -16.17 4.45
N GLU A 233 4.27 -17.43 4.32
CA GLU A 233 5.68 -17.81 4.11
C GLU A 233 6.25 -17.16 2.85
N ILE A 234 5.46 -17.14 1.78
CA ILE A 234 5.78 -16.44 0.52
C ILE A 234 5.04 -15.11 0.52
N THR A 235 5.80 -14.02 0.69
CA THR A 235 5.25 -12.65 0.77
C THR A 235 4.87 -12.06 -0.59
N LEU A 236 5.40 -12.63 -1.68
CA LEU A 236 5.08 -12.19 -3.05
C LEU A 236 3.70 -12.71 -3.47
N ILE A 237 2.82 -11.80 -3.83
CA ILE A 237 1.44 -12.05 -4.21
C ILE A 237 1.31 -12.01 -5.73
N GLU A 238 0.97 -13.13 -6.33
CA GLU A 238 0.75 -13.29 -7.76
C GLU A 238 -0.73 -13.59 -8.06
N PRO A 239 -1.21 -13.27 -9.27
CA PRO A 239 -0.51 -12.68 -10.43
C PRO A 239 -0.50 -11.15 -10.46
N GLY A 240 -1.33 -10.48 -9.70
CA GLY A 240 -1.54 -9.05 -9.61
C GLY A 240 -2.81 -8.79 -8.82
N LEU A 241 -3.33 -7.56 -8.80
CA LEU A 241 -4.48 -7.22 -7.95
C LEU A 241 -5.30 -6.04 -8.49
N ILE A 242 -6.53 -5.94 -7.97
CA ILE A 242 -7.47 -4.85 -8.21
C ILE A 242 -8.07 -4.44 -6.88
N ALA A 243 -8.22 -3.13 -6.65
CA ALA A 243 -8.86 -2.57 -5.46
C ALA A 243 -9.72 -1.35 -5.79
N GLY A 244 -10.82 -1.17 -5.05
CA GLY A 244 -11.76 -0.07 -5.19
C GLY A 244 -13.16 -0.45 -4.73
N ASP A 245 -14.19 0.25 -5.20
CA ASP A 245 -15.59 -0.11 -4.97
C ASP A 245 -15.91 -1.53 -5.46
N VAL A 246 -16.80 -2.21 -4.77
CA VAL A 246 -17.14 -3.62 -5.02
C VAL A 246 -17.58 -3.86 -6.47
N ILE A 247 -18.48 -3.02 -7.00
CA ILE A 247 -19.02 -3.16 -8.36
C ILE A 247 -17.95 -2.79 -9.40
N ALA A 248 -17.21 -1.71 -9.16
CA ALA A 248 -16.12 -1.27 -10.03
C ALA A 248 -15.00 -2.33 -10.13
N VAL A 249 -14.66 -2.98 -9.02
CA VAL A 249 -13.68 -4.08 -8.99
C VAL A 249 -14.16 -5.26 -9.83
N GLU A 250 -15.43 -5.68 -9.71
CA GLU A 250 -15.98 -6.80 -10.50
C GLU A 250 -15.95 -6.52 -12.00
N LYS A 251 -16.37 -5.34 -12.42
CA LYS A 251 -16.33 -4.93 -13.83
C LYS A 251 -14.89 -4.88 -14.36
N THR A 252 -13.99 -4.28 -13.59
CA THR A 252 -12.57 -4.21 -13.96
C THR A 252 -11.91 -5.59 -14.02
N TYR A 253 -12.22 -6.49 -13.07
CA TYR A 253 -11.75 -7.86 -13.05
C TYR A 253 -12.12 -8.61 -14.33
N ASN A 254 -13.39 -8.56 -14.73
CA ASN A 254 -13.86 -9.21 -15.94
C ASN A 254 -13.13 -8.71 -17.21
N ILE A 255 -12.87 -7.39 -17.27
CA ILE A 255 -12.13 -6.78 -18.39
C ILE A 255 -10.67 -7.24 -18.40
N LEU A 256 -9.97 -7.17 -17.27
CA LEU A 256 -8.54 -7.49 -17.20
C LEU A 256 -8.24 -8.97 -17.37
N THR A 257 -9.17 -9.86 -17.00
CA THR A 257 -9.02 -11.32 -17.10
C THR A 257 -9.67 -11.94 -18.35
N GLY A 258 -10.49 -11.17 -19.07
CA GLY A 258 -11.26 -11.66 -20.21
C GLY A 258 -12.39 -12.63 -19.81
N THR A 259 -12.82 -12.59 -18.56
CA THR A 259 -13.95 -13.37 -18.04
C THR A 259 -15.25 -12.59 -18.31
N ASN A 260 -16.17 -13.18 -19.08
CA ASN A 260 -17.52 -12.64 -19.35
C ASN A 260 -18.51 -13.13 -18.31
#